data_5c71dabbbbadd14cfc09ae23d5146db9
#
_entry.id   5c71dabbbbadd14cfc09ae23d5146db9
#
_cell.length_a   1.000
_cell.length_b   1.000
_cell.length_c   1.000
_cell.angle_alpha   90.00
_cell.angle_beta   90.00
_cell.angle_gamma   90.00
#
_symmetry.space_group_name_H-M   'P 1'
#
loop_
_entity.id
_entity.type
_entity.pdbx_description
1 polymer ?
#
loop_
_entity_poly.entity_id
_entity_poly.type
_entity_poly.pdbx_seq_one_letter_code
_entity_poly.pdbx_strand_id
1 'polypeptide(L)'
;MPEHISRPTESHVPFETAKLDLLMEAAGLDILVATSKHNVQYLLGAERAIFFDYMDALGVSRYLPVVIYPKGAADKTVYIGHRLETHQRAVAPLWVPQVRTEGNGSVDAISQAVGLIKGAGVPTKRVGVEMPFLPMDAGRALSDALPGSEIKDALLVLERLRAVKSPAELSRLKKASELVIDSMIEVIAKHGPGTTKQQLSDALKIAEVNRGLTFEYCLLACGSSHNRAPSAQRWENGDVLSLDSGGNYHGYIGDLARMAVLGEPDSELMDLLAEIEIIQRAAFAVVRPGAMGGEIYVAAESELARSSQRDCTDFLAHGMGLVSHEAPRLTATGPIPYDDPDARRPLEPGMVVSIETTMKHPRRGFIKLEDTVAVTATGHEIFGEGGRGWNIGGSAQARFGRLASTRSDKGDQAFSTSPPASSQPLKPPRLRTLE
;
A
#
# COMPACT_ATOMS: atom_id res chain seq x y z
N MET A 1 6.08 23.46 -6.10
CA MET A 1 5.02 24.20 -5.38
C MET A 1 4.05 23.15 -4.88
N PRO A 2 3.71 23.07 -3.58
CA PRO A 2 2.66 22.13 -3.14
C PRO A 2 1.34 22.61 -3.75
N GLU A 3 0.65 21.69 -4.44
CA GLU A 3 -0.70 21.93 -4.92
C GLU A 3 -1.60 22.26 -3.73
N HIS A 4 -2.21 23.42 -3.76
CA HIS A 4 -3.26 23.80 -2.83
C HIS A 4 -4.45 22.84 -3.05
N ILE A 5 -4.57 21.84 -2.19
CA ILE A 5 -5.79 21.05 -2.08
C ILE A 5 -6.88 22.02 -1.60
N SER A 6 -7.80 22.35 -2.51
CA SER A 6 -8.96 23.18 -2.19
C SER A 6 -9.76 22.50 -1.08
N ARG A 7 -9.94 23.20 0.04
CA ARG A 7 -10.75 22.76 1.17
C ARG A 7 -12.18 22.48 0.69
N PRO A 8 -12.80 21.37 1.08
CA PRO A 8 -14.23 21.18 0.86
C PRO A 8 -14.97 22.27 1.65
N THR A 9 -15.72 23.10 0.96
CA THR A 9 -16.54 24.18 1.56
C THR A 9 -17.94 23.70 1.99
N GLU A 10 -18.26 22.44 1.78
CA GLU A 10 -19.49 21.80 2.26
C GLU A 10 -19.14 20.43 2.86
N SER A 11 -19.84 20.03 3.92
CA SER A 11 -19.69 18.77 4.63
C SER A 11 -20.16 17.59 3.76
N HIS A 12 -19.40 17.29 2.68
CA HIS A 12 -19.70 16.18 1.79
C HIS A 12 -19.25 14.87 2.43
N VAL A 13 -20.17 13.91 2.53
CA VAL A 13 -19.84 12.54 2.97
C VAL A 13 -18.90 11.91 1.95
N PRO A 14 -17.71 11.41 2.35
CA PRO A 14 -16.68 10.98 1.40
C PRO A 14 -16.93 9.62 0.74
N PHE A 15 -18.02 8.94 1.05
CA PHE A 15 -18.41 7.63 0.52
C PHE A 15 -19.92 7.58 0.22
N GLU A 16 -20.33 6.57 -0.53
CA GLU A 16 -21.74 6.35 -0.88
C GLU A 16 -22.52 5.74 0.30
N THR A 17 -23.25 6.56 1.05
CA THR A 17 -24.05 6.11 2.21
C THR A 17 -25.10 5.09 1.82
N ALA A 18 -25.79 5.27 0.68
CA ALA A 18 -26.77 4.32 0.19
C ALA A 18 -26.17 2.93 -0.09
N LYS A 19 -24.95 2.88 -0.63
CA LYS A 19 -24.21 1.62 -0.83
C LYS A 19 -23.86 0.96 0.50
N LEU A 20 -23.36 1.75 1.48
CA LEU A 20 -23.08 1.21 2.81
C LEU A 20 -24.32 0.64 3.47
N ASP A 21 -25.44 1.34 3.42
CA ASP A 21 -26.71 0.89 3.99
C ASP A 21 -27.20 -0.41 3.36
N LEU A 22 -27.10 -0.57 2.03
CA LEU A 22 -27.40 -1.82 1.34
C LEU A 22 -26.49 -2.97 1.73
N LEU A 23 -25.20 -2.72 1.87
CA LEU A 23 -24.23 -3.72 2.33
C LEU A 23 -24.48 -4.13 3.78
N MET A 24 -24.80 -3.19 4.65
CA MET A 24 -25.18 -3.45 6.04
C MET A 24 -26.50 -4.24 6.14
N GLU A 25 -27.49 -3.92 5.29
CA GLU A 25 -28.75 -4.67 5.22
C GLU A 25 -28.49 -6.13 4.81
N ALA A 26 -27.71 -6.33 3.73
CA ALA A 26 -27.36 -7.68 3.27
C ALA A 26 -26.58 -8.50 4.30
N ALA A 27 -25.73 -7.84 5.11
CA ALA A 27 -25.01 -8.47 6.21
C ALA A 27 -25.84 -8.62 7.50
N GLY A 28 -27.05 -8.04 7.51
CA GLY A 28 -27.93 -8.03 8.69
C GLY A 28 -27.33 -7.21 9.83
N LEU A 29 -26.88 -5.99 9.58
CA LEU A 29 -26.30 -5.07 10.55
C LEU A 29 -27.22 -3.87 10.78
N ASP A 30 -27.32 -3.43 12.03
CA ASP A 30 -28.05 -2.21 12.42
C ASP A 30 -27.07 -1.04 12.64
N ILE A 31 -25.89 -1.33 13.20
CA ILE A 31 -24.85 -0.36 13.50
C ILE A 31 -23.50 -0.93 13.04
N LEU A 32 -22.66 -0.07 12.48
CA LEU A 32 -21.27 -0.34 12.16
C LEU A 32 -20.37 0.39 13.15
N VAL A 33 -19.35 -0.30 13.66
CA VAL A 33 -18.28 0.22 14.53
C VAL A 33 -16.94 -0.08 13.86
N ALA A 34 -16.37 0.90 13.18
CA ALA A 34 -15.08 0.77 12.53
C ALA A 34 -13.95 1.25 13.45
N THR A 35 -12.86 0.47 13.53
CA THR A 35 -11.72 0.74 14.43
C THR A 35 -10.35 0.60 13.76
N SER A 36 -10.26 0.00 12.56
CA SER A 36 -8.99 -0.08 11.83
C SER A 36 -8.55 1.27 11.29
N LYS A 37 -7.24 1.50 11.22
CA LYS A 37 -6.67 2.73 10.67
C LYS A 37 -7.23 3.08 9.29
N HIS A 38 -7.24 2.11 8.38
CA HIS A 38 -7.66 2.29 6.99
C HIS A 38 -9.16 2.53 6.84
N ASN A 39 -10.02 1.82 7.60
CA ASN A 39 -11.45 2.03 7.50
C ASN A 39 -11.90 3.31 8.19
N VAL A 40 -11.32 3.66 9.34
CA VAL A 40 -11.56 4.96 9.98
C VAL A 40 -11.10 6.10 9.06
N GLN A 41 -9.91 5.99 8.45
CA GLN A 41 -9.42 6.95 7.46
C GLN A 41 -10.39 7.10 6.30
N TYR A 42 -10.86 6.00 5.72
CA TYR A 42 -11.80 6.01 4.60
C TYR A 42 -13.12 6.70 4.97
N LEU A 43 -13.70 6.30 6.09
CA LEU A 43 -14.97 6.86 6.56
C LEU A 43 -14.87 8.33 6.96
N LEU A 44 -13.69 8.82 7.33
CA LEU A 44 -13.44 10.22 7.66
C LEU A 44 -13.05 11.08 6.44
N GLY A 45 -12.87 10.51 5.26
CA GLY A 45 -12.55 11.25 4.04
C GLY A 45 -11.12 11.06 3.55
N ALA A 46 -10.54 9.91 3.82
CA ALA A 46 -9.18 9.54 3.44
C ALA A 46 -8.06 10.45 4.00
N GLU A 47 -8.37 11.27 4.98
CA GLU A 47 -7.35 12.00 5.74
C GLU A 47 -6.88 11.16 6.92
N ARG A 48 -5.57 10.94 6.99
CA ARG A 48 -4.95 10.23 8.10
C ARG A 48 -4.84 11.17 9.29
N ALA A 49 -5.52 10.88 10.40
CA ALA A 49 -5.30 11.60 11.64
C ALA A 49 -3.85 11.37 12.09
N ILE A 50 -3.19 12.42 12.58
CA ILE A 50 -1.76 12.41 12.95
C ILE A 50 -1.40 11.26 13.91
N PHE A 51 -2.33 10.86 14.77
CA PHE A 51 -2.15 9.81 15.76
C PHE A 51 -2.08 8.41 15.18
N PHE A 52 -2.65 8.16 14.00
CA PHE A 52 -2.59 6.85 13.36
C PHE A 52 -1.15 6.42 13.03
N ASP A 53 -0.29 7.35 12.71
CA ASP A 53 1.11 7.06 12.38
C ASP A 53 1.92 6.66 13.62
N TYR A 54 1.47 7.03 14.82
CA TYR A 54 2.17 6.81 16.08
C TYR A 54 1.54 5.72 16.96
N MET A 55 0.50 5.02 16.49
CA MET A 55 -0.18 3.98 17.28
C MET A 55 0.78 2.90 17.81
N ASP A 56 1.71 2.45 16.96
CA ASP A 56 2.64 1.39 17.35
C ASP A 56 3.65 1.86 18.41
N ALA A 57 4.11 3.12 18.31
CA ALA A 57 5.01 3.71 19.30
C ALA A 57 4.34 3.94 20.66
N LEU A 58 3.04 4.23 20.67
CA LEU A 58 2.29 4.51 21.91
C LEU A 58 1.68 3.25 22.53
N GLY A 59 1.62 2.17 21.79
CA GLY A 59 0.91 0.95 22.14
C GLY A 59 -0.60 1.04 21.84
N VAL A 60 -1.17 -0.04 21.30
CA VAL A 60 -2.57 -0.09 20.84
C VAL A 60 -3.56 0.24 21.97
N SER A 61 -3.27 -0.17 23.21
CA SER A 61 -4.14 0.08 24.37
C SER A 61 -4.33 1.55 24.74
N ARG A 62 -3.46 2.45 24.24
CA ARG A 62 -3.52 3.89 24.53
C ARG A 62 -4.38 4.67 23.55
N TYR A 63 -4.65 4.14 22.40
CA TYR A 63 -5.42 4.80 21.36
C TYR A 63 -6.20 3.81 20.52
N LEU A 64 -7.51 4.00 20.44
CA LEU A 64 -8.39 3.30 19.53
C LEU A 64 -9.34 4.31 18.89
N PRO A 65 -9.16 4.65 17.60
CA PRO A 65 -10.13 5.46 16.88
C PRO A 65 -11.40 4.65 16.65
N VAL A 66 -12.57 5.28 16.79
CA VAL A 66 -13.85 4.61 16.58
C VAL A 66 -14.76 5.47 15.73
N VAL A 67 -15.23 4.93 14.60
CA VAL A 67 -16.34 5.51 13.85
C VAL A 67 -17.58 4.65 14.07
N ILE A 68 -18.66 5.28 14.51
CA ILE A 68 -19.98 4.64 14.68
C ILE A 68 -20.86 5.14 13.56
N TYR A 69 -21.36 4.24 12.70
CA TYR A 69 -22.29 4.55 11.64
C TYR A 69 -23.61 3.76 11.84
N PRO A 70 -24.71 4.42 12.20
CA PRO A 70 -26.03 3.80 12.25
C PRO A 70 -26.60 3.68 10.83
N LYS A 71 -27.09 2.47 10.46
CA LYS A 71 -27.68 2.22 9.14
C LYS A 71 -28.87 3.16 8.88
N GLY A 72 -28.86 3.82 7.73
CA GLY A 72 -29.92 4.75 7.29
C GLY A 72 -29.94 6.08 8.03
N ALA A 73 -28.91 6.38 8.85
CA ALA A 73 -28.85 7.60 9.65
C ALA A 73 -27.43 8.19 9.66
N ALA A 74 -26.90 8.54 8.46
CA ALA A 74 -25.58 9.12 8.30
C ALA A 74 -25.38 10.42 9.10
N ASP A 75 -26.46 11.16 9.31
CA ASP A 75 -26.53 12.37 10.16
C ASP A 75 -26.29 12.10 11.65
N LYS A 76 -26.30 10.84 12.07
CA LYS A 76 -25.98 10.38 13.43
C LYS A 76 -24.60 9.73 13.56
N THR A 77 -23.79 9.80 12.51
CA THR A 77 -22.42 9.27 12.54
C THR A 77 -21.58 9.99 13.59
N VAL A 78 -20.80 9.22 14.35
CA VAL A 78 -19.92 9.73 15.40
C VAL A 78 -18.51 9.25 15.18
N TYR A 79 -17.55 10.15 15.40
CA TYR A 79 -16.14 9.81 15.54
C TYR A 79 -15.66 10.01 16.96
N ILE A 80 -14.97 9.01 17.51
CA ILE A 80 -14.29 9.09 18.80
C ILE A 80 -12.78 8.98 18.53
N GLY A 81 -12.07 10.06 18.80
CA GLY A 81 -10.64 10.18 18.68
C GLY A 81 -9.97 10.42 20.03
N HIS A 82 -8.66 10.65 20.00
CA HIS A 82 -7.87 10.94 21.18
C HIS A 82 -7.80 12.45 21.46
N ARG A 83 -7.60 12.85 22.72
CA ARG A 83 -7.52 14.27 23.13
C ARG A 83 -6.48 15.09 22.35
N LEU A 84 -5.42 14.47 21.84
CA LEU A 84 -4.41 15.13 21.04
C LEU A 84 -4.92 15.51 19.64
N GLU A 85 -6.07 15.01 19.21
CA GLU A 85 -6.72 15.39 17.95
C GLU A 85 -7.62 16.64 18.09
N THR A 86 -7.83 17.13 19.32
CA THR A 86 -8.74 18.26 19.58
C THR A 86 -8.38 19.50 18.76
N HIS A 87 -7.11 19.84 18.66
CA HIS A 87 -6.64 21.00 17.92
C HIS A 87 -6.56 20.77 16.41
N GLN A 88 -6.35 19.53 15.98
CA GLN A 88 -6.32 19.17 14.56
C GLN A 88 -7.67 19.42 13.89
N ARG A 89 -8.78 19.22 14.60
CA ARG A 89 -10.12 19.48 14.10
C ARG A 89 -10.34 20.94 13.69
N ALA A 90 -9.70 21.90 14.37
CA ALA A 90 -9.81 23.31 14.04
C ALA A 90 -9.09 23.63 12.71
N VAL A 91 -8.09 22.81 12.33
CA VAL A 91 -7.31 22.98 11.09
C VAL A 91 -7.93 22.19 9.94
N ALA A 92 -8.41 20.99 10.21
CA ALA A 92 -9.02 20.07 9.24
C ALA A 92 -10.35 19.51 9.82
N PRO A 93 -11.47 20.22 9.63
CA PRO A 93 -12.77 19.77 10.13
C PRO A 93 -13.23 18.52 9.38
N LEU A 94 -13.74 17.55 10.13
CA LEU A 94 -14.33 16.32 9.57
C LEU A 94 -15.78 16.56 9.18
N TRP A 95 -16.28 15.83 8.18
CA TRP A 95 -17.68 15.86 7.76
C TRP A 95 -18.64 15.30 8.84
N VAL A 96 -18.11 14.45 9.73
CA VAL A 96 -18.88 13.71 10.75
C VAL A 96 -19.60 14.68 11.68
N PRO A 97 -20.93 14.55 11.87
CA PRO A 97 -21.73 15.51 12.64
C PRO A 97 -21.31 15.60 14.11
N GLN A 98 -20.90 14.49 14.70
CA GLN A 98 -20.46 14.45 16.07
C GLN A 98 -19.05 13.89 16.20
N VAL A 99 -18.15 14.72 16.72
CA VAL A 99 -16.75 14.34 16.98
C VAL A 99 -16.44 14.52 18.46
N ARG A 100 -15.92 13.46 19.06
CA ARG A 100 -15.45 13.43 20.46
C ARG A 100 -13.96 13.13 20.46
N THR A 101 -13.19 13.82 21.28
CA THR A 101 -11.73 13.66 21.37
C THR A 101 -11.29 13.34 22.80
N GLU A 102 -12.12 12.67 23.56
CA GLU A 102 -11.84 12.34 24.96
C GLU A 102 -11.41 10.87 25.17
N GLY A 103 -11.26 10.08 24.09
CA GLY A 103 -10.85 8.67 24.17
C GLY A 103 -9.42 8.50 24.71
N ASN A 104 -9.27 7.77 25.82
CA ASN A 104 -7.99 7.51 26.49
C ASN A 104 -7.66 6.00 26.55
N GLY A 105 -7.75 5.30 25.45
CA GLY A 105 -7.46 3.88 25.34
C GLY A 105 -8.62 3.08 24.78
N SER A 106 -8.37 1.80 24.54
CA SER A 106 -9.31 0.91 23.84
C SER A 106 -10.62 0.73 24.58
N VAL A 107 -10.55 0.42 25.86
CA VAL A 107 -11.74 0.19 26.69
C VAL A 107 -12.54 1.48 26.91
N ASP A 108 -11.87 2.61 27.13
CA ASP A 108 -12.53 3.89 27.31
C ASP A 108 -13.24 4.33 26.02
N ALA A 109 -12.57 4.25 24.87
CA ALA A 109 -13.18 4.59 23.58
C ALA A 109 -14.42 3.75 23.29
N ILE A 110 -14.38 2.44 23.55
CA ILE A 110 -15.54 1.56 23.39
C ILE A 110 -16.62 1.83 24.42
N SER A 111 -16.30 2.18 25.66
CA SER A 111 -17.29 2.56 26.66
C SER A 111 -18.08 3.80 26.23
N GLN A 112 -17.40 4.79 25.68
CA GLN A 112 -18.03 5.97 25.08
C GLN A 112 -18.89 5.59 23.87
N ALA A 113 -18.37 4.72 22.97
CA ALA A 113 -19.11 4.20 21.83
C ALA A 113 -20.41 3.51 22.24
N VAL A 114 -20.39 2.66 23.26
CA VAL A 114 -21.59 2.00 23.82
C VAL A 114 -22.63 3.01 24.30
N GLY A 115 -22.21 4.06 25.00
CA GLY A 115 -23.10 5.14 25.44
C GLY A 115 -23.81 5.82 24.27
N LEU A 116 -23.07 6.09 23.19
CA LEU A 116 -23.60 6.70 21.97
C LEU A 116 -24.52 5.75 21.20
N ILE A 117 -24.15 4.47 21.07
CA ILE A 117 -24.97 3.43 20.44
C ILE A 117 -26.32 3.33 21.14
N LYS A 118 -26.35 3.26 22.47
CA LYS A 118 -27.62 3.20 23.27
C LYS A 118 -28.46 4.46 23.09
N GLY A 119 -27.83 5.62 22.92
CA GLY A 119 -28.48 6.91 22.72
C GLY A 119 -28.89 7.24 21.30
N ALA A 120 -28.47 6.46 20.30
CA ALA A 120 -28.66 6.80 18.88
C ALA A 120 -30.11 6.79 18.39
N GLY A 121 -31.04 6.14 19.14
CA GLY A 121 -32.46 6.04 18.77
C GLY A 121 -32.70 5.22 17.49
N VAL A 122 -31.85 4.25 17.21
CA VAL A 122 -31.92 3.28 16.11
C VAL A 122 -31.84 1.87 16.67
N PRO A 123 -32.25 0.82 15.91
CA PRO A 123 -32.05 -0.56 16.35
C PRO A 123 -30.59 -0.86 16.67
N THR A 124 -30.34 -1.60 17.74
CA THR A 124 -28.99 -1.97 18.21
C THR A 124 -28.82 -3.47 18.43
N LYS A 125 -29.68 -4.27 17.80
CA LYS A 125 -29.66 -5.72 17.97
C LYS A 125 -28.46 -6.39 17.30
N ARG A 126 -27.94 -5.81 16.22
CA ARG A 126 -26.88 -6.40 15.41
C ARG A 126 -25.81 -5.33 15.17
N VAL A 127 -24.70 -5.46 15.87
CA VAL A 127 -23.57 -4.51 15.82
C VAL A 127 -22.43 -5.14 15.04
N GLY A 128 -22.09 -4.54 13.90
CA GLY A 128 -20.96 -4.94 13.09
C GLY A 128 -19.66 -4.32 13.61
N VAL A 129 -18.63 -5.12 13.77
CA VAL A 129 -17.27 -4.70 14.15
C VAL A 129 -16.25 -5.30 13.19
N GLU A 130 -15.07 -4.74 13.13
CA GLU A 130 -13.94 -5.32 12.41
C GLU A 130 -13.21 -6.31 13.33
N MET A 131 -13.67 -7.57 13.38
CA MET A 131 -13.15 -8.56 14.33
C MET A 131 -11.63 -8.72 14.31
N PRO A 132 -10.94 -8.72 13.16
CA PRO A 132 -9.47 -8.82 13.12
C PRO A 132 -8.73 -7.58 13.66
N PHE A 133 -9.40 -6.44 13.78
CA PHE A 133 -8.80 -5.16 14.16
C PHE A 133 -9.30 -4.60 15.50
N LEU A 134 -10.33 -5.19 16.07
CA LEU A 134 -10.84 -4.78 17.39
C LEU A 134 -10.00 -5.44 18.50
N PRO A 135 -9.31 -4.67 19.35
CA PRO A 135 -8.59 -5.23 20.49
C PRO A 135 -9.50 -6.08 21.38
N MET A 136 -8.98 -7.18 21.91
CA MET A 136 -9.75 -8.15 22.69
C MET A 136 -10.40 -7.53 23.94
N ASP A 137 -9.73 -6.60 24.61
CA ASP A 137 -10.24 -5.87 25.76
C ASP A 137 -11.43 -4.98 25.39
N ALA A 138 -11.32 -4.28 24.26
CA ALA A 138 -12.39 -3.47 23.68
C ALA A 138 -13.59 -4.33 23.24
N GLY A 139 -13.33 -5.46 22.60
CA GLY A 139 -14.37 -6.40 22.17
C GLY A 139 -15.15 -6.99 23.35
N ARG A 140 -14.47 -7.36 24.44
CA ARG A 140 -15.11 -7.80 25.68
C ARG A 140 -15.96 -6.70 26.32
N ALA A 141 -15.40 -5.49 26.45
CA ALA A 141 -16.14 -4.35 27.01
C ALA A 141 -17.41 -4.03 26.20
N LEU A 142 -17.33 -4.13 24.86
CA LEU A 142 -18.49 -3.97 23.97
C LEU A 142 -19.56 -5.03 24.21
N SER A 143 -19.18 -6.30 24.24
CA SER A 143 -20.10 -7.43 24.44
C SER A 143 -20.76 -7.40 25.81
N ASP A 144 -20.01 -7.15 26.88
CA ASP A 144 -20.52 -7.07 28.26
C ASP A 144 -21.50 -5.91 28.42
N ALA A 145 -21.25 -4.79 27.75
CA ALA A 145 -22.10 -3.60 27.84
C ALA A 145 -23.34 -3.66 26.93
N LEU A 146 -23.40 -4.55 25.95
CA LEU A 146 -24.52 -4.77 25.02
C LEU A 146 -25.02 -6.22 25.04
N PRO A 147 -25.49 -6.75 26.24
CA PRO A 147 -25.78 -8.18 26.37
C PRO A 147 -26.98 -8.66 25.52
N GLY A 148 -27.77 -7.73 24.96
CA GLY A 148 -28.90 -8.05 24.06
C GLY A 148 -28.57 -7.89 22.58
N SER A 149 -27.33 -7.61 22.24
CA SER A 149 -26.89 -7.39 20.86
C SER A 149 -26.05 -8.56 20.38
N GLU A 150 -26.23 -8.92 19.11
CA GLU A 150 -25.35 -9.82 18.36
C GLU A 150 -24.18 -9.03 17.80
N ILE A 151 -22.95 -9.39 18.13
CA ILE A 151 -21.73 -8.79 17.56
C ILE A 151 -21.32 -9.64 16.35
N LYS A 152 -21.23 -9.00 15.18
CA LYS A 152 -20.94 -9.63 13.88
C LYS A 152 -19.71 -9.03 13.23
N ASP A 153 -19.02 -9.83 12.40
CA ASP A 153 -17.93 -9.29 11.59
C ASP A 153 -18.48 -8.43 10.44
N ALA A 154 -17.94 -7.23 10.31
CA ALA A 154 -18.28 -6.26 9.28
C ALA A 154 -17.10 -5.95 8.33
N LEU A 155 -15.99 -6.67 8.43
CA LEU A 155 -14.79 -6.37 7.62
C LEU A 155 -15.10 -6.41 6.11
N LEU A 156 -15.77 -7.46 5.65
CA LEU A 156 -16.14 -7.58 4.24
C LEU A 156 -17.12 -6.51 3.77
N VAL A 157 -18.01 -6.01 4.65
CA VAL A 157 -18.91 -4.88 4.34
C VAL A 157 -18.09 -3.64 4.01
N LEU A 158 -17.09 -3.32 4.82
CA LEU A 158 -16.21 -2.17 4.62
C LEU A 158 -15.30 -2.34 3.39
N GLU A 159 -14.75 -3.52 3.18
CA GLU A 159 -13.95 -3.80 1.97
C GLU A 159 -14.78 -3.65 0.70
N ARG A 160 -15.99 -4.16 0.66
CA ARG A 160 -16.89 -4.01 -0.50
C ARG A 160 -17.35 -2.58 -0.73
N LEU A 161 -17.49 -1.80 0.33
CA LEU A 161 -17.74 -0.37 0.19
C LEU A 161 -16.61 0.30 -0.61
N ARG A 162 -15.35 -0.07 -0.33
CA ARG A 162 -14.14 0.46 -0.96
C ARG A 162 -13.72 -0.24 -2.25
N ALA A 163 -14.34 -1.38 -2.60
CA ALA A 163 -13.90 -2.19 -3.74
C ALA A 163 -13.89 -1.40 -5.06
N VAL A 164 -14.92 -0.59 -5.29
CA VAL A 164 -15.01 0.32 -6.44
C VAL A 164 -14.47 1.68 -6.02
N LYS A 165 -13.37 2.10 -6.61
CA LYS A 165 -12.65 3.34 -6.31
C LYS A 165 -13.22 4.51 -7.12
N SER A 166 -13.31 5.65 -6.48
CA SER A 166 -13.60 6.93 -7.14
C SER A 166 -12.43 7.36 -8.05
N PRO A 167 -12.64 8.31 -8.99
CA PRO A 167 -11.54 8.83 -9.81
C PRO A 167 -10.36 9.40 -9.00
N ALA A 168 -10.62 10.02 -7.85
CA ALA A 168 -9.59 10.55 -6.98
C ALA A 168 -8.75 9.42 -6.33
N GLU A 169 -9.39 8.34 -5.91
CA GLU A 169 -8.72 7.15 -5.36
C GLU A 169 -7.89 6.44 -6.43
N LEU A 170 -8.42 6.27 -7.65
CA LEU A 170 -7.67 5.71 -8.79
C LEU A 170 -6.42 6.55 -9.11
N SER A 171 -6.53 7.88 -9.09
CA SER A 171 -5.39 8.78 -9.31
C SER A 171 -4.30 8.59 -8.24
N ARG A 172 -4.69 8.40 -6.96
CA ARG A 172 -3.73 8.15 -5.87
C ARG A 172 -3.05 6.79 -6.00
N LEU A 173 -3.80 5.73 -6.35
CA LEU A 173 -3.25 4.39 -6.60
C LEU A 173 -2.27 4.38 -7.77
N LYS A 174 -2.64 5.03 -8.88
CA LYS A 174 -1.75 5.20 -10.04
C LYS A 174 -0.47 5.92 -9.65
N LYS A 175 -0.60 7.03 -8.92
CA LYS A 175 0.56 7.81 -8.45
C LYS A 175 1.44 7.00 -7.49
N ALA A 176 0.86 6.25 -6.56
CA ALA A 176 1.61 5.37 -5.67
C ALA A 176 2.43 4.34 -6.47
N SER A 177 1.79 3.65 -7.43
CA SER A 177 2.43 2.63 -8.28
C SER A 177 3.58 3.20 -9.10
N GLU A 178 3.38 4.35 -9.76
CA GLU A 178 4.42 5.02 -10.55
C GLU A 178 5.63 5.42 -9.69
N LEU A 179 5.39 5.98 -8.49
CA LEU A 179 6.47 6.42 -7.60
C LEU A 179 7.24 5.25 -6.98
N VAL A 180 6.59 4.12 -6.69
CA VAL A 180 7.26 2.88 -6.24
C VAL A 180 8.20 2.38 -7.33
N ILE A 181 7.71 2.27 -8.58
CA ILE A 181 8.54 1.82 -9.71
C ILE A 181 9.73 2.76 -9.97
N ASP A 182 9.50 4.07 -9.98
CA ASP A 182 10.57 5.06 -10.15
C ASP A 182 11.64 4.91 -9.06
N SER A 183 11.23 4.59 -7.83
CA SER A 183 12.13 4.33 -6.71
C SER A 183 12.94 3.06 -6.90
N MET A 184 12.31 1.97 -7.35
CA MET A 184 12.99 0.71 -7.65
C MET A 184 14.03 0.88 -8.76
N ILE A 185 13.65 1.49 -9.88
CA ILE A 185 14.54 1.72 -11.04
C ILE A 185 15.74 2.58 -10.63
N GLU A 186 15.52 3.63 -9.83
CA GLU A 186 16.60 4.46 -9.31
C GLU A 186 17.57 3.67 -8.45
N VAL A 187 17.07 2.86 -7.51
CA VAL A 187 17.89 2.06 -6.60
C VAL A 187 18.69 1.02 -7.40
N ILE A 188 18.06 0.30 -8.31
CA ILE A 188 18.73 -0.66 -9.18
C ILE A 188 19.87 0.01 -9.95
N ALA A 189 19.60 1.15 -10.59
CA ALA A 189 20.60 1.84 -11.41
C ALA A 189 21.79 2.37 -10.61
N LYS A 190 21.59 2.75 -9.35
CA LYS A 190 22.64 3.35 -8.49
C LYS A 190 23.48 2.33 -7.73
N HIS A 191 23.03 1.10 -7.57
CA HIS A 191 23.70 0.08 -6.76
C HIS A 191 24.29 -1.02 -7.64
N GLY A 192 25.50 -1.45 -7.31
CA GLY A 192 26.28 -2.42 -8.05
C GLY A 192 26.78 -3.59 -7.17
N PRO A 193 27.77 -4.36 -7.69
CA PRO A 193 28.30 -5.54 -6.99
C PRO A 193 28.77 -5.24 -5.57
N GLY A 194 28.51 -6.16 -4.65
CA GLY A 194 28.88 -6.05 -3.24
C GLY A 194 27.88 -5.30 -2.37
N THR A 195 26.85 -4.67 -2.97
CA THR A 195 25.76 -4.03 -2.19
C THR A 195 24.95 -5.07 -1.44
N THR A 196 24.74 -4.87 -0.15
CA THR A 196 23.94 -5.82 0.66
C THR A 196 22.44 -5.62 0.45
N LYS A 197 21.65 -6.68 0.69
CA LYS A 197 20.19 -6.61 0.69
C LYS A 197 19.67 -5.56 1.67
N GLN A 198 20.33 -5.40 2.82
CA GLN A 198 19.97 -4.33 3.79
C GLN A 198 20.17 -2.95 3.17
N GLN A 199 21.33 -2.70 2.53
CA GLN A 199 21.60 -1.42 1.89
C GLN A 199 20.62 -1.11 0.75
N LEU A 200 20.20 -2.12 -0.03
CA LEU A 200 19.18 -1.96 -1.08
C LEU A 200 17.82 -1.59 -0.49
N SER A 201 17.40 -2.27 0.58
CA SER A 201 16.15 -1.97 1.29
C SER A 201 16.14 -0.56 1.89
N ASP A 202 17.26 -0.16 2.53
CA ASP A 202 17.38 1.18 3.10
C ASP A 202 17.38 2.27 2.02
N ALA A 203 18.05 2.01 0.90
CA ALA A 203 18.06 2.91 -0.25
C ALA A 203 16.65 3.06 -0.88
N LEU A 204 15.89 1.96 -0.98
CA LEU A 204 14.52 2.00 -1.51
C LEU A 204 13.60 2.79 -0.59
N LYS A 205 13.68 2.57 0.72
CA LYS A 205 12.96 3.36 1.72
C LYS A 205 13.24 4.86 1.59
N ILE A 206 14.52 5.24 1.43
CA ILE A 206 14.92 6.64 1.23
C ILE A 206 14.36 7.18 -0.09
N ALA A 207 14.44 6.41 -1.16
CA ALA A 207 13.96 6.82 -2.49
C ALA A 207 12.44 7.05 -2.51
N GLU A 208 11.66 6.18 -1.86
CA GLU A 208 10.21 6.31 -1.73
C GLU A 208 9.82 7.53 -0.88
N VAL A 209 10.44 7.69 0.29
CA VAL A 209 10.18 8.85 1.17
C VAL A 209 10.51 10.17 0.49
N ASN A 210 11.63 10.25 -0.26
CA ASN A 210 12.00 11.44 -1.01
C ASN A 210 11.02 11.78 -2.14
N ARG A 211 10.20 10.81 -2.58
CA ARG A 211 9.13 11.00 -3.55
C ARG A 211 7.76 11.29 -2.92
N GLY A 212 7.71 11.41 -1.59
CA GLY A 212 6.47 11.69 -0.84
C GLY A 212 5.62 10.47 -0.54
N LEU A 213 6.19 9.26 -0.65
CA LEU A 213 5.56 8.03 -0.17
C LEU A 213 5.84 7.81 1.32
N THR A 214 4.90 7.19 2.02
CA THR A 214 5.21 6.45 3.24
C THR A 214 5.64 5.05 2.84
N PHE A 215 6.85 4.63 3.22
CA PHE A 215 7.34 3.29 2.98
C PHE A 215 6.58 2.28 3.84
N GLU A 216 5.98 1.26 3.23
CA GLU A 216 5.24 0.23 3.96
C GLU A 216 6.09 -1.04 4.14
N TYR A 217 6.67 -1.58 3.05
CA TYR A 217 7.52 -2.78 3.09
C TYR A 217 8.44 -2.89 1.87
N CYS A 218 9.47 -3.74 2.01
CA CYS A 218 10.30 -4.18 0.92
C CYS A 218 10.67 -5.66 1.12
N LEU A 219 10.31 -6.48 0.16
CA LEU A 219 10.67 -7.89 0.08
C LEU A 219 11.66 -8.06 -1.07
N LEU A 220 12.89 -8.46 -0.79
CA LEU A 220 13.91 -8.57 -1.82
C LEU A 220 14.69 -9.89 -1.73
N ALA A 221 14.80 -10.58 -2.86
CA ALA A 221 15.63 -11.78 -3.01
C ALA A 221 16.79 -11.51 -3.95
N CYS A 222 17.95 -12.14 -3.69
CA CYS A 222 19.19 -11.91 -4.41
C CYS A 222 19.86 -13.25 -4.74
N GLY A 223 20.43 -13.35 -5.94
CA GLY A 223 21.08 -14.57 -6.45
C GLY A 223 20.15 -15.77 -6.48
N SER A 224 20.62 -16.94 -6.13
CA SER A 224 19.81 -18.17 -6.09
C SER A 224 18.96 -18.32 -4.82
N SER A 225 19.02 -17.36 -3.90
CA SER A 225 18.28 -17.42 -2.62
C SER A 225 16.80 -17.08 -2.80
N HIS A 226 15.93 -17.82 -2.12
CA HIS A 226 14.50 -17.51 -2.01
C HIS A 226 14.16 -16.69 -0.76
N ASN A 227 15.15 -16.35 0.07
CA ASN A 227 14.94 -15.50 1.25
C ASN A 227 14.70 -14.05 0.83
N ARG A 228 13.53 -13.52 1.15
CA ARG A 228 13.08 -12.18 0.79
C ARG A 228 13.35 -11.10 1.86
N ALA A 229 13.87 -11.49 3.03
CA ALA A 229 14.16 -10.51 4.09
C ALA A 229 15.46 -9.73 3.81
N PRO A 230 15.55 -8.44 4.17
CA PRO A 230 16.80 -7.68 4.21
C PRO A 230 17.87 -8.43 5.04
N SER A 231 19.11 -8.41 4.60
CA SER A 231 20.21 -9.12 5.26
C SER A 231 21.59 -8.62 4.81
N ALA A 232 22.66 -9.22 5.36
CA ALA A 232 24.02 -8.98 4.94
C ALA A 232 24.42 -9.70 3.63
N GLN A 233 23.52 -10.50 3.02
CA GLN A 233 23.77 -11.11 1.71
C GLN A 233 24.04 -10.03 0.68
N ARG A 234 25.08 -10.23 -0.14
CA ARG A 234 25.52 -9.28 -1.16
C ARG A 234 24.94 -9.65 -2.52
N TRP A 235 24.68 -8.64 -3.31
CA TRP A 235 24.33 -8.74 -4.72
C TRP A 235 25.63 -8.76 -5.53
N GLU A 236 25.92 -9.88 -6.20
CA GLU A 236 27.17 -10.11 -6.89
C GLU A 236 26.96 -10.17 -8.42
N ASN A 237 28.06 -10.06 -9.18
CA ASN A 237 27.98 -10.11 -10.64
C ASN A 237 27.32 -11.41 -11.15
N GLY A 238 26.37 -11.28 -12.05
CA GLY A 238 25.56 -12.38 -12.58
C GLY A 238 24.35 -12.73 -11.75
N ASP A 239 24.23 -12.20 -10.54
CA ASP A 239 23.07 -12.42 -9.66
C ASP A 239 21.84 -11.65 -10.13
N VAL A 240 20.70 -12.31 -10.05
CA VAL A 240 19.39 -11.66 -10.16
C VAL A 240 19.06 -10.92 -8.86
N LEU A 241 18.22 -9.90 -8.96
CA LEU A 241 17.58 -9.22 -7.84
C LEU A 241 16.10 -9.10 -8.14
N SER A 242 15.26 -9.61 -7.24
CA SER A 242 13.82 -9.34 -7.21
C SER A 242 13.55 -8.28 -6.16
N LEU A 243 13.00 -7.15 -6.56
CA LEU A 243 12.48 -6.12 -5.66
C LEU A 243 10.95 -6.15 -5.73
N ASP A 244 10.32 -6.21 -4.55
CA ASP A 244 8.89 -6.19 -4.36
C ASP A 244 8.63 -5.23 -3.19
N SER A 245 7.90 -4.14 -3.43
CA SER A 245 7.71 -3.09 -2.44
C SER A 245 6.33 -2.49 -2.47
N GLY A 246 5.87 -2.12 -1.29
CA GLY A 246 4.67 -1.33 -1.07
C GLY A 246 5.00 0.07 -0.60
N GLY A 247 4.55 1.08 -1.35
CA GLY A 247 4.65 2.48 -0.99
C GLY A 247 3.27 3.13 -0.92
N ASN A 248 3.02 3.94 0.11
CA ASN A 248 1.72 4.53 0.40
C ASN A 248 1.71 6.02 0.01
N TYR A 249 0.80 6.37 -0.89
CA TYR A 249 0.55 7.75 -1.30
C TYR A 249 -0.83 8.22 -0.80
N HIS A 250 -0.86 9.08 0.22
CA HIS A 250 -2.09 9.58 0.83
C HIS A 250 -3.10 8.49 1.23
N GLY A 251 -2.59 7.38 1.79
CA GLY A 251 -3.38 6.26 2.27
C GLY A 251 -3.52 5.10 1.28
N TYR A 252 -3.19 5.27 0.00
CA TYR A 252 -3.35 4.25 -1.05
C TYR A 252 -2.01 3.59 -1.37
N ILE A 253 -1.99 2.26 -1.42
CA ILE A 253 -0.77 1.46 -1.57
C ILE A 253 -0.54 1.12 -3.03
N GLY A 254 0.66 1.42 -3.54
CA GLY A 254 1.18 0.82 -4.76
C GLY A 254 1.98 -0.43 -4.37
N ASP A 255 1.62 -1.58 -4.92
CA ASP A 255 2.25 -2.88 -4.68
C ASP A 255 2.78 -3.43 -5.99
N LEU A 256 4.09 -3.47 -6.14
CA LEU A 256 4.76 -3.74 -7.41
C LEU A 256 6.03 -4.57 -7.20
N ALA A 257 6.35 -5.42 -8.20
CA ALA A 257 7.62 -6.13 -8.22
C ALA A 257 8.35 -5.96 -9.55
N ARG A 258 9.67 -5.74 -9.48
CA ARG A 258 10.57 -5.61 -10.64
C ARG A 258 11.83 -6.43 -10.47
N MET A 259 12.35 -6.88 -11.63
CA MET A 259 13.55 -7.68 -11.72
C MET A 259 14.76 -6.89 -12.15
N ALA A 260 15.91 -7.23 -11.59
CA ALA A 260 17.19 -6.71 -12.02
C ALA A 260 18.26 -7.81 -12.09
N VAL A 261 19.37 -7.51 -12.77
CA VAL A 261 20.55 -8.36 -12.86
C VAL A 261 21.82 -7.51 -12.84
N LEU A 262 22.89 -8.01 -12.25
CA LEU A 262 24.22 -7.42 -12.36
C LEU A 262 24.95 -8.00 -13.56
N GLY A 263 25.13 -7.18 -14.60
CA GLY A 263 25.62 -7.57 -15.91
C GLY A 263 24.48 -7.76 -16.91
N GLU A 264 24.76 -8.40 -18.05
CA GLU A 264 23.75 -8.68 -19.07
C GLU A 264 23.01 -9.97 -18.74
N PRO A 265 21.66 -10.00 -18.88
CA PRO A 265 20.91 -11.23 -18.70
C PRO A 265 21.25 -12.23 -19.81
N ASP A 266 21.51 -13.47 -19.44
CA ASP A 266 21.68 -14.55 -20.41
C ASP A 266 20.33 -15.01 -21.01
N SER A 267 20.39 -15.91 -22.01
CA SER A 267 19.18 -16.38 -22.70
C SER A 267 18.23 -17.12 -21.74
N GLU A 268 18.74 -17.89 -20.75
CA GLU A 268 17.90 -18.56 -19.77
C GLU A 268 17.11 -17.54 -18.94
N LEU A 269 17.74 -16.48 -18.46
CA LEU A 269 17.04 -15.42 -17.71
C LEU A 269 15.99 -14.70 -18.57
N MET A 270 16.31 -14.44 -19.84
CA MET A 270 15.35 -13.83 -20.76
C MET A 270 14.12 -14.71 -20.95
N ASP A 271 14.31 -16.03 -21.14
CA ASP A 271 13.23 -17.00 -21.32
C ASP A 271 12.37 -17.15 -20.05
N LEU A 272 13.01 -17.23 -18.86
CA LEU A 272 12.29 -17.34 -17.58
C LEU A 272 11.40 -16.12 -17.28
N LEU A 273 11.88 -14.92 -17.57
CA LEU A 273 11.09 -13.71 -17.40
C LEU A 273 9.95 -13.63 -18.42
N ALA A 274 10.21 -14.08 -19.67
CA ALA A 274 9.17 -14.14 -20.69
C ALA A 274 8.06 -15.13 -20.34
N GLU A 275 8.36 -16.29 -19.74
CA GLU A 275 7.35 -17.24 -19.25
C GLU A 275 6.43 -16.58 -18.20
N ILE A 276 7.00 -15.88 -17.22
CA ILE A 276 6.23 -15.13 -16.22
C ILE A 276 5.34 -14.08 -16.88
N GLU A 277 5.90 -13.32 -17.83
CA GLU A 277 5.16 -12.26 -18.52
C GLU A 277 3.99 -12.82 -19.34
N ILE A 278 4.12 -13.96 -19.98
CA ILE A 278 3.04 -14.62 -20.74
C ILE A 278 1.86 -14.94 -19.79
N ILE A 279 2.12 -15.53 -18.63
CA ILE A 279 1.10 -15.88 -17.64
C ILE A 279 0.38 -14.61 -17.16
N GLN A 280 1.14 -13.56 -16.82
CA GLN A 280 0.59 -12.31 -16.33
C GLN A 280 -0.24 -11.57 -17.39
N ARG A 281 0.20 -11.56 -18.65
CA ARG A 281 -0.54 -10.94 -19.76
C ARG A 281 -1.84 -11.68 -20.07
N ALA A 282 -1.88 -13.01 -19.92
CA ALA A 282 -3.11 -13.77 -20.04
C ALA A 282 -4.14 -13.35 -18.98
N ALA A 283 -3.68 -13.12 -17.73
CA ALA A 283 -4.52 -12.59 -16.67
C ALA A 283 -5.02 -11.16 -16.97
N PHE A 284 -4.16 -10.26 -17.46
CA PHE A 284 -4.57 -8.90 -17.85
C PHE A 284 -5.65 -8.89 -18.93
N ALA A 285 -5.54 -9.78 -19.92
CA ALA A 285 -6.44 -9.82 -21.07
C ALA A 285 -7.91 -10.05 -20.69
N VAL A 286 -8.20 -10.66 -19.55
CA VAL A 286 -9.57 -10.91 -19.07
C VAL A 286 -10.08 -9.84 -18.11
N VAL A 287 -9.22 -8.92 -17.66
CA VAL A 287 -9.64 -7.82 -16.76
C VAL A 287 -10.45 -6.81 -17.54
N ARG A 288 -11.77 -6.86 -17.41
CA ARG A 288 -12.72 -5.94 -18.03
C ARG A 288 -14.05 -5.91 -17.26
N PRO A 289 -14.88 -4.90 -17.45
CA PRO A 289 -16.21 -4.87 -16.85
C PRO A 289 -17.02 -6.12 -17.21
N GLY A 290 -17.67 -6.70 -16.21
CA GLY A 290 -18.54 -7.86 -16.36
C GLY A 290 -17.84 -9.21 -16.43
N ALA A 291 -16.51 -9.27 -16.57
CA ALA A 291 -15.77 -10.54 -16.41
C ALA A 291 -15.89 -11.02 -14.96
N MET A 292 -16.07 -12.32 -14.75
CA MET A 292 -16.06 -12.88 -13.38
C MET A 292 -14.65 -12.81 -12.79
N GLY A 293 -14.53 -12.43 -11.51
CA GLY A 293 -13.22 -12.28 -10.87
C GLY A 293 -12.33 -13.52 -10.98
N GLY A 294 -12.93 -14.72 -10.92
CA GLY A 294 -12.22 -15.99 -11.09
C GLY A 294 -11.69 -16.27 -12.49
N GLU A 295 -12.18 -15.57 -13.55
CA GLU A 295 -11.65 -15.72 -14.91
C GLU A 295 -10.16 -15.32 -14.97
N ILE A 296 -9.68 -14.42 -14.09
CA ILE A 296 -8.28 -14.04 -13.97
C ILE A 296 -7.41 -15.25 -13.67
N TYR A 297 -7.83 -16.06 -12.69
CA TYR A 297 -7.12 -17.31 -12.34
C TYR A 297 -7.19 -18.35 -13.44
N VAL A 298 -8.36 -18.55 -14.04
CA VAL A 298 -8.54 -19.51 -15.15
C VAL A 298 -7.61 -19.19 -16.32
N ALA A 299 -7.48 -17.92 -16.67
CA ALA A 299 -6.59 -17.47 -17.76
C ALA A 299 -5.11 -17.70 -17.42
N ALA A 300 -4.69 -17.30 -16.22
CA ALA A 300 -3.31 -17.46 -15.77
C ALA A 300 -2.93 -18.96 -15.63
N GLU A 301 -3.77 -19.77 -15.00
CA GLU A 301 -3.55 -21.19 -14.78
C GLU A 301 -3.49 -21.96 -16.11
N SER A 302 -4.25 -21.55 -17.13
CA SER A 302 -4.18 -22.12 -18.47
C SER A 302 -2.80 -21.95 -19.12
N GLU A 303 -2.16 -20.81 -18.96
CA GLU A 303 -0.79 -20.57 -19.43
C GLU A 303 0.26 -21.22 -18.52
N LEU A 304 0.05 -21.15 -17.19
CA LEU A 304 0.93 -21.81 -16.22
C LEU A 304 1.01 -23.32 -16.46
N ALA A 305 -0.09 -23.99 -16.80
CA ALA A 305 -0.13 -25.42 -17.12
C ALA A 305 0.72 -25.80 -18.34
N ARG A 306 1.01 -24.84 -19.23
CA ARG A 306 1.86 -25.03 -20.41
C ARG A 306 3.33 -24.71 -20.16
N SER A 307 3.62 -24.01 -19.06
CA SER A 307 4.98 -23.60 -18.69
C SER A 307 5.84 -24.81 -18.33
N SER A 308 7.08 -24.81 -18.78
CA SER A 308 8.11 -25.78 -18.37
C SER A 308 8.51 -25.62 -16.88
N GLN A 309 8.21 -24.46 -16.30
CA GLN A 309 8.54 -24.08 -14.92
C GLN A 309 7.31 -24.12 -13.98
N ARG A 310 6.20 -24.73 -14.38
CA ARG A 310 4.94 -24.76 -13.62
C ARG A 310 5.09 -25.24 -12.18
N ASP A 311 6.00 -26.19 -11.93
CA ASP A 311 6.17 -26.82 -10.61
C ASP A 311 6.89 -25.88 -9.60
N CYS A 312 7.48 -24.79 -10.08
CA CYS A 312 8.13 -23.78 -9.24
C CYS A 312 7.56 -22.35 -9.46
N THR A 313 6.43 -22.24 -10.15
CA THR A 313 5.79 -20.96 -10.46
C THR A 313 4.40 -20.87 -9.83
N ASP A 314 4.16 -19.79 -9.12
CA ASP A 314 2.89 -19.46 -8.48
C ASP A 314 2.26 -18.24 -9.15
N PHE A 315 0.94 -18.18 -9.19
CA PHE A 315 0.15 -17.03 -9.63
C PHE A 315 -0.75 -16.55 -8.50
N LEU A 316 -0.82 -15.24 -8.32
CA LEU A 316 -1.75 -14.62 -7.38
C LEU A 316 -2.35 -13.34 -7.99
N ALA A 317 -3.64 -13.11 -7.71
CA ALA A 317 -4.31 -11.84 -7.97
C ALA A 317 -5.17 -11.48 -6.76
N HIS A 318 -5.09 -10.24 -6.32
CA HIS A 318 -5.82 -9.75 -5.15
C HIS A 318 -6.28 -8.31 -5.32
N GLY A 319 -7.32 -7.90 -4.61
CA GLY A 319 -7.78 -6.52 -4.61
C GLY A 319 -6.79 -5.58 -3.95
N MET A 320 -6.78 -4.32 -4.41
CA MET A 320 -5.86 -3.27 -3.97
C MET A 320 -6.60 -1.99 -3.58
N GLY A 321 -6.03 -1.24 -2.63
CA GLY A 321 -6.59 0.05 -2.23
C GLY A 321 -5.84 0.68 -1.06
N LEU A 322 -6.53 0.88 0.07
CA LEU A 322 -5.94 1.32 1.33
C LEU A 322 -5.15 0.20 2.02
N VAL A 323 -5.38 -1.03 1.61
CA VAL A 323 -4.68 -2.23 2.05
C VAL A 323 -4.25 -3.01 0.82
N SER A 324 -3.10 -3.66 0.84
CA SER A 324 -2.61 -4.42 -0.32
C SER A 324 -3.41 -5.69 -0.60
N HIS A 325 -4.14 -6.23 0.38
CA HIS A 325 -5.05 -7.36 0.17
C HIS A 325 -6.44 -7.01 0.71
N GLU A 326 -7.33 -6.56 -0.17
CA GLU A 326 -8.73 -6.23 0.14
C GLU A 326 -9.67 -6.72 -0.98
N ALA A 327 -10.96 -6.37 -0.91
CA ALA A 327 -11.90 -6.70 -2.01
C ALA A 327 -11.52 -5.96 -3.33
N PRO A 328 -11.65 -6.64 -4.49
CA PRO A 328 -12.28 -7.95 -4.67
C PRO A 328 -11.42 -9.12 -4.18
N ARG A 329 -12.03 -10.03 -3.41
CA ARG A 329 -11.39 -11.24 -2.89
C ARG A 329 -11.57 -12.38 -3.90
N LEU A 330 -10.52 -12.69 -4.65
CA LEU A 330 -10.57 -13.52 -5.84
C LEU A 330 -10.17 -14.98 -5.60
N THR A 331 -9.50 -15.30 -4.50
CA THR A 331 -9.03 -16.64 -4.18
C THR A 331 -9.04 -16.90 -2.68
N ALA A 332 -9.32 -18.17 -2.29
CA ALA A 332 -9.18 -18.64 -0.91
C ALA A 332 -7.80 -19.26 -0.63
N THR A 333 -6.92 -19.35 -1.64
CA THR A 333 -5.59 -19.99 -1.53
C THR A 333 -4.44 -18.98 -1.42
N GLY A 334 -4.76 -17.69 -1.29
CA GLY A 334 -3.76 -16.63 -1.14
C GLY A 334 -3.08 -16.62 0.24
N PRO A 335 -2.08 -15.75 0.43
CA PRO A 335 -1.36 -15.64 1.69
C PRO A 335 -2.22 -15.07 2.82
N ILE A 336 -3.30 -14.36 2.49
CA ILE A 336 -4.27 -13.86 3.46
C ILE A 336 -5.43 -14.87 3.57
N PRO A 337 -5.73 -15.38 4.77
CA PRO A 337 -6.76 -16.40 4.98
C PRO A 337 -8.16 -15.76 4.97
N TYR A 338 -8.76 -15.63 3.80
CA TYR A 338 -10.16 -15.23 3.63
C TYR A 338 -10.85 -16.05 2.55
N ASP A 339 -12.19 -16.06 2.54
CA ASP A 339 -12.98 -16.66 1.48
C ASP A 339 -12.87 -15.86 0.16
N ASP A 340 -13.26 -16.49 -0.96
CA ASP A 340 -13.24 -15.94 -2.32
C ASP A 340 -14.61 -15.48 -2.86
N PRO A 341 -15.39 -14.67 -2.13
CA PRO A 341 -16.76 -14.36 -2.53
C PRO A 341 -16.86 -13.61 -3.85
N ASP A 342 -15.79 -12.96 -4.29
CA ASP A 342 -15.77 -12.15 -5.51
C ASP A 342 -15.24 -12.92 -6.74
N ALA A 343 -14.76 -14.17 -6.57
CA ALA A 343 -14.42 -15.03 -7.70
C ALA A 343 -15.61 -15.27 -8.64
N ARG A 344 -16.83 -15.32 -8.08
CA ARG A 344 -18.09 -15.55 -8.81
C ARG A 344 -18.92 -14.27 -8.98
N ARG A 345 -18.28 -13.10 -8.89
CA ARG A 345 -18.90 -11.80 -9.11
C ARG A 345 -18.27 -11.09 -10.32
N PRO A 346 -19.05 -10.29 -11.05
CA PRO A 346 -18.48 -9.50 -12.12
C PRO A 346 -17.55 -8.42 -11.56
N LEU A 347 -16.47 -8.16 -12.28
CA LEU A 347 -15.63 -6.99 -12.08
C LEU A 347 -16.38 -5.74 -12.50
N GLU A 348 -16.25 -4.69 -11.72
CA GLU A 348 -16.90 -3.39 -11.96
C GLU A 348 -15.84 -2.32 -12.29
N PRO A 349 -16.17 -1.35 -13.17
CA PRO A 349 -15.29 -0.19 -13.39
C PRO A 349 -14.92 0.50 -12.07
N GLY A 350 -13.66 0.79 -11.87
CA GLY A 350 -13.12 1.34 -10.62
C GLY A 350 -12.60 0.30 -9.63
N MET A 351 -12.84 -1.00 -9.83
CA MET A 351 -12.13 -2.03 -9.08
C MET A 351 -10.65 -2.03 -9.47
N VAL A 352 -9.78 -2.32 -8.49
CA VAL A 352 -8.32 -2.39 -8.69
C VAL A 352 -7.82 -3.70 -8.12
N VAL A 353 -6.99 -4.38 -8.90
CA VAL A 353 -6.37 -5.65 -8.52
C VAL A 353 -4.86 -5.58 -8.71
N SER A 354 -4.08 -6.20 -7.83
CA SER A 354 -2.70 -6.58 -8.14
C SER A 354 -2.71 -7.93 -8.84
N ILE A 355 -1.84 -8.09 -9.82
CA ILE A 355 -1.62 -9.34 -10.56
C ILE A 355 -0.14 -9.65 -10.53
N GLU A 356 0.19 -10.77 -9.89
CA GLU A 356 1.57 -11.19 -9.67
C GLU A 356 1.82 -12.63 -10.13
N THR A 357 2.98 -12.85 -10.74
CA THR A 357 3.50 -14.17 -11.09
C THR A 357 4.89 -14.32 -10.52
N THR A 358 5.10 -15.39 -9.74
CA THR A 358 6.31 -15.63 -8.99
C THR A 358 6.89 -17.01 -9.34
N MET A 359 8.14 -17.05 -9.81
CA MET A 359 8.90 -18.25 -10.04
C MET A 359 10.01 -18.41 -9.00
N LYS A 360 9.99 -19.52 -8.26
CA LYS A 360 11.05 -19.93 -7.31
C LYS A 360 12.00 -20.90 -7.99
N HIS A 361 12.76 -20.39 -8.99
CA HIS A 361 13.63 -21.23 -9.80
C HIS A 361 14.81 -21.78 -8.96
N PRO A 362 15.08 -23.10 -8.95
CA PRO A 362 16.03 -23.71 -8.02
C PRO A 362 17.48 -23.25 -8.20
N ARG A 363 17.88 -22.79 -9.39
CA ARG A 363 19.23 -22.30 -9.69
C ARG A 363 19.32 -20.80 -9.91
N ARG A 364 18.26 -20.20 -10.48
CA ARG A 364 18.27 -18.78 -10.89
C ARG A 364 17.61 -17.86 -9.85
N GLY A 365 17.08 -18.45 -8.75
CA GLY A 365 16.52 -17.70 -7.64
C GLY A 365 15.07 -17.27 -7.85
N PHE A 366 14.73 -16.14 -7.27
CA PHE A 366 13.36 -15.64 -7.21
C PHE A 366 13.11 -14.65 -8.35
N ILE A 367 12.19 -14.98 -9.26
CA ILE A 367 11.83 -14.15 -10.41
C ILE A 367 10.34 -13.80 -10.30
N LYS A 368 10.02 -12.49 -10.26
CA LYS A 368 8.66 -12.02 -10.01
C LYS A 368 8.35 -10.74 -10.81
N LEU A 369 7.18 -10.72 -11.40
CA LEU A 369 6.55 -9.47 -11.85
C LEU A 369 5.24 -9.28 -11.12
N GLU A 370 4.97 -8.04 -10.75
CA GLU A 370 3.72 -7.63 -10.13
C GLU A 370 3.32 -6.23 -10.58
N ASP A 371 2.04 -6.08 -10.92
CA ASP A 371 1.48 -4.81 -11.40
C ASP A 371 0.09 -4.57 -10.83
N THR A 372 -0.20 -3.32 -10.52
CA THR A 372 -1.53 -2.84 -10.13
C THR A 372 -2.35 -2.53 -11.38
N VAL A 373 -3.56 -3.07 -11.47
CA VAL A 373 -4.44 -2.99 -12.64
C VAL A 373 -5.82 -2.48 -12.24
N ALA A 374 -6.27 -1.40 -12.86
CA ALA A 374 -7.61 -0.85 -12.66
C ALA A 374 -8.57 -1.32 -13.76
N VAL A 375 -9.79 -1.73 -13.39
CA VAL A 375 -10.89 -1.97 -14.32
C VAL A 375 -11.41 -0.63 -14.80
N THR A 376 -11.38 -0.40 -16.13
CA THR A 376 -11.93 0.81 -16.77
C THR A 376 -13.34 0.57 -17.28
N ALA A 377 -13.98 1.56 -17.89
CA ALA A 377 -15.31 1.41 -18.48
C ALA A 377 -15.37 0.39 -19.65
N THR A 378 -14.24 0.14 -20.34
CA THR A 378 -14.19 -0.71 -21.54
C THR A 378 -13.15 -1.81 -21.53
N GLY A 379 -12.31 -1.89 -20.48
CA GLY A 379 -11.20 -2.84 -20.36
C GLY A 379 -10.46 -2.64 -19.05
N HIS A 380 -9.13 -2.45 -19.12
CA HIS A 380 -8.29 -2.18 -17.96
C HIS A 380 -7.20 -1.14 -18.26
N GLU A 381 -6.59 -0.62 -17.20
CA GLU A 381 -5.40 0.22 -17.23
C GLU A 381 -4.38 -0.34 -16.23
N ILE A 382 -3.15 -0.53 -16.67
CA ILE A 382 -2.03 -0.96 -15.81
C ILE A 382 -1.36 0.28 -15.24
N PHE A 383 -1.18 0.33 -13.93
CA PHE A 383 -0.51 1.42 -13.24
C PHE A 383 0.98 1.13 -13.09
N GLY A 384 1.82 1.98 -13.68
CA GLY A 384 3.27 1.87 -13.52
C GLY A 384 3.91 0.76 -14.37
N GLU A 385 3.76 0.77 -15.69
CA GLU A 385 4.35 -0.23 -16.61
C GLU A 385 5.88 -0.18 -16.74
N GLY A 386 6.56 0.82 -16.15
CA GLY A 386 8.01 0.96 -16.23
C GLY A 386 8.78 -0.25 -15.68
N GLY A 387 9.93 -0.56 -16.31
CA GLY A 387 10.89 -1.52 -15.75
C GLY A 387 10.47 -2.99 -15.74
N ARG A 388 9.52 -3.41 -16.56
CA ARG A 388 9.03 -4.81 -16.59
C ARG A 388 10.07 -5.82 -17.11
N GLY A 389 11.02 -5.39 -17.96
CA GLY A 389 12.15 -6.21 -18.41
C GLY A 389 13.25 -6.32 -17.34
N TRP A 390 14.37 -6.96 -17.71
CA TRP A 390 15.56 -6.98 -16.88
C TRP A 390 16.17 -5.57 -16.75
N ASN A 391 16.20 -5.05 -15.54
CA ASN A 391 16.86 -3.79 -15.24
C ASN A 391 18.31 -4.06 -14.86
N ILE A 392 19.26 -3.26 -15.38
CA ILE A 392 20.69 -3.46 -15.19
C ILE A 392 21.18 -2.72 -13.95
N GLY A 393 21.68 -3.47 -12.96
CA GLY A 393 22.27 -2.93 -11.76
C GLY A 393 23.54 -2.12 -12.03
N GLY A 394 23.75 -1.03 -11.26
CA GLY A 394 24.93 -0.18 -11.38
C GLY A 394 25.05 0.62 -12.69
N SER A 395 24.01 0.64 -13.53
CA SER A 395 24.04 1.30 -14.85
C SER A 395 24.28 2.80 -14.78
N ALA A 396 23.89 3.47 -13.70
CA ALA A 396 24.21 4.88 -13.47
C ALA A 396 25.71 5.12 -13.25
N GLN A 397 26.40 4.22 -12.53
CA GLN A 397 27.85 4.31 -12.29
C GLN A 397 28.64 4.09 -13.59
N ALA A 398 28.21 3.17 -14.46
CA ALA A 398 28.82 2.93 -15.75
C ALA A 398 28.73 4.14 -16.69
N ARG A 399 27.64 4.92 -16.64
CA ARG A 399 27.49 6.16 -17.42
C ARG A 399 28.44 7.27 -16.93
N PHE A 400 28.62 7.43 -15.62
CA PHE A 400 29.57 8.40 -15.06
C PHE A 400 31.01 8.00 -15.32
N GLY A 401 31.36 6.72 -15.24
CA GLY A 401 32.71 6.21 -15.58
C GLY A 401 33.08 6.45 -17.06
N ARG A 402 32.14 6.25 -17.99
CA ARG A 402 32.34 6.55 -19.42
C ARG A 402 32.50 8.05 -19.70
N LEU A 403 31.75 8.91 -19.00
CA LEU A 403 31.90 10.37 -19.13
C LEU A 403 33.22 10.87 -18.54
N ALA A 404 33.75 10.24 -17.50
CA ALA A 404 35.05 10.55 -16.94
C ALA A 404 36.21 10.09 -17.87
N SER A 405 36.10 8.90 -18.46
CA SER A 405 37.13 8.39 -19.41
C SER A 405 37.19 9.16 -20.73
N THR A 406 36.08 9.71 -21.20
CA THR A 406 36.05 10.54 -22.41
C THR A 406 36.57 11.97 -22.21
N ARG A 407 36.77 12.41 -20.95
CA ARG A 407 37.40 13.70 -20.61
C ARG A 407 38.90 13.64 -20.44
N SER A 408 39.52 12.46 -20.30
CA SER A 408 40.98 12.33 -20.13
C SER A 408 41.79 12.29 -21.42
N ASP A 409 41.16 12.23 -22.61
CA ASP A 409 41.83 12.09 -23.90
C ASP A 409 41.80 13.35 -24.78
N LYS A 410 41.66 14.54 -24.21
CA LYS A 410 41.88 15.79 -24.97
C LYS A 410 42.73 16.79 -24.19
N GLY A 411 44.04 16.73 -24.45
CA GLY A 411 44.94 17.88 -24.64
C GLY A 411 45.32 18.63 -23.37
N ASP A 412 46.52 18.31 -22.88
CA ASP A 412 47.41 19.24 -22.23
C ASP A 412 47.62 20.51 -23.07
N GLN A 413 47.07 21.62 -22.61
CA GLN A 413 47.63 22.93 -22.85
C GLN A 413 47.67 23.71 -21.56
N ALA A 414 48.88 23.97 -21.10
CA ALA A 414 49.22 24.74 -19.94
C ALA A 414 48.72 26.17 -20.03
N PHE A 415 47.94 26.60 -19.05
CA PHE A 415 47.84 28.02 -18.68
C PHE A 415 48.19 28.19 -17.21
N SER A 416 49.34 28.81 -17.01
CA SER A 416 49.85 29.33 -15.72
C SER A 416 48.97 30.50 -15.27
N THR A 417 48.34 30.41 -14.13
CA THR A 417 47.91 31.60 -13.37
C THR A 417 48.07 31.32 -11.88
N SER A 418 48.73 32.25 -11.22
CA SER A 418 49.08 32.28 -9.77
C SER A 418 47.85 32.32 -8.84
N PRO A 419 47.98 31.83 -7.57
CA PRO A 419 46.89 31.76 -6.65
C PRO A 419 46.61 33.11 -5.96
N PRO A 420 45.35 33.44 -5.62
CA PRO A 420 45.05 34.53 -4.74
C PRO A 420 45.12 34.11 -3.26
N ALA A 421 45.37 35.11 -2.42
CA ALA A 421 45.76 35.05 -1.01
C ALA A 421 44.72 34.46 -0.07
N SER A 422 45.26 33.88 0.98
CA SER A 422 44.63 33.34 2.19
C SER A 422 43.54 34.22 2.81
N SER A 423 42.39 33.67 3.10
CA SER A 423 41.42 34.20 4.03
C SER A 423 41.38 33.38 5.33
N GLN A 424 41.46 34.10 6.44
CA GLN A 424 41.51 33.60 7.82
C GLN A 424 40.22 32.86 8.26
N PRO A 425 40.29 31.92 9.20
CA PRO A 425 39.09 31.23 9.70
C PRO A 425 38.31 32.09 10.72
N LEU A 426 36.97 32.06 10.54
CA LEU A 426 35.99 32.68 11.45
C LEU A 426 35.91 31.87 12.76
N LYS A 427 35.93 32.55 13.88
CA LYS A 427 35.73 31.99 15.24
C LYS A 427 34.26 31.61 15.44
N PRO A 428 33.95 30.49 16.17
CA PRO A 428 32.59 30.10 16.50
C PRO A 428 31.97 30.98 17.59
N PRO A 429 30.62 31.18 17.58
CA PRO A 429 29.94 31.97 18.60
C PRO A 429 29.84 31.25 19.94
N ARG A 430 29.99 31.99 21.05
CA ARG A 430 29.87 31.53 22.43
C ARG A 430 28.41 31.25 22.77
N LEU A 431 28.12 30.03 23.27
CA LEU A 431 26.86 29.70 23.93
C LEU A 431 26.71 30.51 25.23
N ARG A 432 25.59 31.19 25.36
CA ARG A 432 25.13 31.75 26.66
C ARG A 432 24.33 30.68 27.38
N THR A 433 24.79 30.30 28.56
CA THR A 433 24.00 29.58 29.57
C THR A 433 22.89 30.48 30.08
N LEU A 434 21.67 30.01 30.05
CA LEU A 434 20.55 30.56 30.82
C LEU A 434 20.39 29.70 32.07
N GLU A 435 20.43 30.34 33.21
CA GLU A 435 19.97 29.85 34.51
C GLU A 435 18.44 29.67 34.51
#